data_5bb87f349eab3bef8940909abbe67473
#
_entry.id   5bb87f349eab3bef8940909abbe67473
#
_cell.length_a   1.000
_cell.length_b   1.000
_cell.length_c   1.000
_cell.angle_alpha   90.00
_cell.angle_beta   90.00
_cell.angle_gamma   90.00
#
_symmetry.space_group_name_H-M   'P 1'
#
loop_
_entity.id
_entity.type
_entity.pdbx_description
1 polymer ?
#
loop_
_entity_poly.entity_id
_entity_poly.type
_entity_poly.pdbx_seq_one_letter_code
_entity_poly.pdbx_strand_id
1 'polypeptide(L)'
;MKATELMIGDKVMVKVLSQIPNTYVLHTWAANDYSRDIQVKPIPLTPEILEKNGFWVMENVANGAEEYIAYVTAGLIFHYNRDNDYYFPNTPISWKYVHQFQQVLRLAEMTDLANNFKI
;
A
#
# COMPACT_ATOMS: atom_id res chain seq x y z
N MET A 1 -5.35 11.17 -7.86
CA MET A 1 -3.99 10.94 -7.29
C MET A 1 -2.96 11.54 -8.22
N LYS A 2 -1.94 12.16 -7.66
CA LYS A 2 -0.87 12.80 -8.44
C LYS A 2 0.32 11.85 -8.60
N ALA A 3 0.90 11.80 -9.80
CA ALA A 3 2.08 10.97 -10.07
C ALA A 3 3.27 11.34 -9.18
N THR A 4 3.35 12.59 -8.71
CA THR A 4 4.41 13.04 -7.78
C THR A 4 4.37 12.37 -6.41
N GLU A 5 3.27 11.71 -6.07
CA GLU A 5 3.14 10.93 -4.82
C GLU A 5 3.74 9.52 -4.95
N LEU A 6 4.17 9.14 -6.17
CA LEU A 6 4.66 7.80 -6.46
C LEU A 6 6.17 7.74 -6.48
N MET A 7 6.68 6.59 -6.09
CA MET A 7 8.09 6.21 -6.19
C MET A 7 8.25 5.03 -7.16
N ILE A 8 9.41 4.93 -7.79
CA ILE A 8 9.72 3.78 -8.67
C ILE A 8 9.54 2.48 -7.89
N GLY A 9 8.81 1.53 -8.47
CA GLY A 9 8.47 0.26 -7.83
C GLY A 9 7.12 0.22 -7.15
N ASP A 10 6.42 1.36 -7.01
CA ASP A 10 5.08 1.40 -6.43
C ASP A 10 4.06 0.71 -7.34
N LYS A 11 3.12 -0.02 -6.73
CA LYS A 11 2.02 -0.68 -7.42
C LYS A 11 0.80 0.23 -7.44
N VAL A 12 0.27 0.47 -8.61
CA VAL A 12 -0.92 1.31 -8.83
C VAL A 12 -1.73 0.76 -9.99
N MET A 13 -2.94 1.26 -10.15
CA MET A 13 -3.73 1.05 -11.36
C MET A 13 -3.52 2.23 -12.29
N VAL A 14 -3.29 1.96 -13.57
CA VAL A 14 -3.10 3.01 -14.58
C VAL A 14 -4.04 2.79 -15.75
N LYS A 15 -4.44 3.90 -16.37
CA LYS A 15 -5.20 3.94 -17.60
C LYS A 15 -4.45 4.83 -18.59
N VAL A 16 -3.98 4.24 -19.69
CA VAL A 16 -3.29 4.99 -20.75
C VAL A 16 -4.35 5.61 -21.65
N LEU A 17 -4.39 6.94 -21.71
CA LEU A 17 -5.48 7.68 -22.36
C LEU A 17 -5.51 7.50 -23.88
N SER A 18 -4.39 7.15 -24.49
CA SER A 18 -4.28 6.92 -25.95
C SER A 18 -4.51 5.48 -26.38
N GLN A 19 -4.76 4.55 -25.45
CA GLN A 19 -4.92 3.12 -25.74
C GLN A 19 -6.39 2.69 -25.76
N ILE A 20 -6.68 1.64 -26.54
CA ILE A 20 -7.99 0.99 -26.61
C ILE A 20 -7.79 -0.52 -26.34
N PRO A 21 -8.51 -1.14 -25.37
CA PRO A 21 -9.50 -0.52 -24.50
C PRO A 21 -8.88 0.42 -23.47
N ASN A 22 -9.62 1.48 -23.15
CA ASN A 22 -9.19 2.50 -22.21
C ASN A 22 -9.67 2.10 -20.79
N THR A 23 -8.96 1.15 -20.18
CA THR A 23 -9.31 0.61 -18.86
C THR A 23 -8.10 0.65 -17.92
N TYR A 24 -8.37 0.66 -16.62
CA TYR A 24 -7.32 0.59 -15.61
C TYR A 24 -6.70 -0.81 -15.58
N VAL A 25 -5.38 -0.87 -15.52
CA VAL A 25 -4.60 -2.11 -15.36
C VAL A 25 -3.59 -1.95 -14.25
N LEU A 26 -3.21 -3.08 -13.63
CA LEU A 26 -2.15 -3.09 -12.61
C LEU A 26 -0.81 -2.73 -13.25
N HIS A 27 -0.07 -1.83 -12.62
CA HIS A 27 1.20 -1.32 -13.11
C HIS A 27 2.20 -1.12 -11.99
N THR A 28 3.45 -1.42 -12.28
CA THR A 28 4.59 -1.08 -11.41
C THR A 28 5.19 0.21 -11.91
N TRP A 29 5.20 1.25 -11.08
CA TRP A 29 5.65 2.57 -11.47
C TRP A 29 7.12 2.58 -11.84
N ALA A 30 7.45 3.20 -12.98
CA ALA A 30 8.78 3.30 -13.53
C ALA A 30 9.14 4.76 -13.83
N ALA A 31 10.42 5.05 -14.00
CA ALA A 31 10.92 6.42 -14.16
C ALA A 31 10.29 7.17 -15.33
N ASN A 32 10.07 6.49 -16.48
CA ASN A 32 9.48 7.14 -17.65
C ASN A 32 7.97 7.36 -17.55
N ASP A 33 7.30 6.81 -16.55
CA ASP A 33 5.85 7.00 -16.36
C ASP A 33 5.50 8.43 -15.96
N TYR A 34 6.43 9.17 -15.36
CA TYR A 34 6.20 10.55 -14.95
C TYR A 34 5.88 11.48 -16.12
N SER A 35 6.33 11.16 -17.34
CA SER A 35 6.12 11.96 -18.55
C SER A 35 5.02 11.42 -19.47
N ARG A 36 4.34 10.33 -19.08
CA ARG A 36 3.29 9.70 -19.89
C ARG A 36 1.93 10.34 -19.66
N ASP A 37 1.10 10.33 -20.69
CA ASP A 37 -0.30 10.75 -20.60
C ASP A 37 -1.15 9.60 -20.08
N ILE A 38 -1.20 9.47 -18.75
CA ILE A 38 -1.91 8.40 -18.06
C ILE A 38 -2.69 8.94 -16.87
N GLN A 39 -3.76 8.24 -16.52
CA GLN A 39 -4.45 8.43 -15.25
C GLN A 39 -4.02 7.35 -14.27
N VAL A 40 -3.83 7.75 -13.01
CA VAL A 40 -3.35 6.88 -11.94
C VAL A 40 -4.42 6.77 -10.86
N LYS A 41 -4.64 5.54 -10.40
CA LYS A 41 -5.58 5.23 -9.34
C LYS A 41 -4.87 4.40 -8.26
N PRO A 42 -5.00 4.78 -6.97
CA PRO A 42 -4.38 4.01 -5.90
C PRO A 42 -5.09 2.67 -5.70
N ILE A 43 -4.35 1.69 -5.18
CA ILE A 43 -4.90 0.38 -4.84
C ILE A 43 -5.14 0.36 -3.33
N PRO A 44 -6.38 0.16 -2.85
CA PRO A 44 -6.62 0.01 -1.42
C PRO A 44 -5.84 -1.17 -0.84
N LEU A 45 -5.19 -0.96 0.29
CA LEU A 45 -4.53 -2.04 1.02
C LEU A 45 -5.60 -2.81 1.81
N THR A 46 -5.68 -4.11 1.56
CA THR A 46 -6.66 -4.98 2.19
C THR A 46 -5.97 -6.07 3.03
N PRO A 47 -6.69 -6.66 4.01
CA PRO A 47 -6.16 -7.80 4.76
C PRO A 47 -5.70 -8.96 3.86
N GLU A 48 -6.40 -9.21 2.76
CA GLU A 48 -6.05 -10.26 1.80
C GLU A 48 -4.72 -9.98 1.12
N ILE A 49 -4.45 -8.73 0.76
CA ILE A 49 -3.17 -8.31 0.18
C ILE A 49 -2.04 -8.46 1.21
N LEU A 50 -2.29 -8.07 2.46
CA LEU A 50 -1.31 -8.23 3.53
C LEU A 50 -0.95 -9.70 3.74
N GLU A 51 -1.94 -10.58 3.75
CA GLU A 51 -1.73 -12.01 3.91
C GLU A 51 -0.87 -12.59 2.77
N LYS A 52 -1.11 -12.16 1.53
CA LYS A 52 -0.29 -12.55 0.37
C LYS A 52 1.18 -12.18 0.52
N ASN A 53 1.47 -11.16 1.31
CA ASN A 53 2.83 -10.64 1.52
C ASN A 53 3.44 -11.10 2.84
N GLY A 54 2.87 -12.12 3.48
CA GLY A 54 3.43 -12.74 4.68
C GLY A 54 3.11 -12.02 5.98
N PHE A 55 2.18 -11.06 5.97
CA PHE A 55 1.70 -10.43 7.20
C PHE A 55 0.61 -11.30 7.83
N TRP A 56 0.63 -11.42 9.14
CA TRP A 56 -0.37 -12.20 9.87
C TRP A 56 -0.89 -11.41 11.07
N VAL A 57 -2.08 -11.78 11.51
CA VAL A 57 -2.73 -11.14 12.65
C VAL A 57 -2.08 -11.63 13.93
N MET A 58 -1.49 -10.70 14.68
CA MET A 58 -0.93 -10.96 15.99
C MET A 58 -1.97 -10.80 17.09
N GLU A 59 -2.84 -9.80 16.95
CA GLU A 59 -3.84 -9.44 17.94
C GLU A 59 -5.07 -8.83 17.28
N ASN A 60 -6.26 -9.13 17.81
CA ASN A 60 -7.51 -8.55 17.36
C ASN A 60 -8.28 -8.04 18.57
N VAL A 61 -8.39 -6.72 18.71
CA VAL A 61 -9.08 -6.06 19.80
C VAL A 61 -10.38 -5.48 19.27
N ALA A 62 -11.51 -5.97 19.79
CA ALA A 62 -12.84 -5.61 19.31
C ALA A 62 -13.72 -4.93 20.37
N ASN A 63 -13.19 -4.59 21.54
CA ASN A 63 -13.94 -4.08 22.69
C ASN A 63 -13.52 -2.67 23.11
N GLY A 64 -14.51 -1.83 23.42
CA GLY A 64 -14.29 -0.55 24.06
C GLY A 64 -13.87 0.56 23.12
N ALA A 65 -13.14 1.54 23.66
CA ALA A 65 -12.69 2.73 22.92
C ALA A 65 -11.59 2.44 21.92
N GLU A 66 -10.93 1.28 22.03
CA GLU A 66 -9.86 0.87 21.11
C GLU A 66 -10.27 -0.40 20.37
N GLU A 67 -10.54 -0.24 19.08
CA GLU A 67 -10.76 -1.37 18.17
C GLU A 67 -9.64 -1.37 17.13
N TYR A 68 -8.85 -2.45 17.09
CA TYR A 68 -7.80 -2.57 16.11
C TYR A 68 -7.44 -4.03 15.85
N ILE A 69 -6.82 -4.26 14.69
CA ILE A 69 -6.16 -5.53 14.36
C ILE A 69 -4.66 -5.23 14.23
N ALA A 70 -3.84 -5.94 15.00
CA ALA A 70 -2.39 -5.80 14.91
C ALA A 70 -1.83 -6.81 13.91
N TYR A 71 -1.10 -6.31 12.92
CA TYR A 71 -0.40 -7.12 11.92
C TYR A 71 1.09 -7.14 12.19
N VAL A 72 1.74 -8.25 11.88
CA VAL A 72 3.18 -8.41 12.09
C VAL A 72 3.81 -9.23 10.98
N THR A 73 5.03 -8.84 10.59
CA THR A 73 6.00 -9.69 9.88
C THR A 73 7.41 -9.14 10.07
N ALA A 74 8.42 -10.02 10.19
CA ALA A 74 9.84 -9.65 10.21
C ALA A 74 10.20 -8.49 11.16
N GLY A 75 9.52 -8.40 12.30
CA GLY A 75 9.76 -7.34 13.29
C GLY A 75 8.99 -6.05 13.06
N LEU A 76 8.24 -5.93 11.97
CA LEU A 76 7.37 -4.79 11.73
C LEU A 76 5.98 -5.08 12.30
N ILE A 77 5.47 -4.18 13.14
CA ILE A 77 4.15 -4.28 13.76
C ILE A 77 3.38 -3.00 13.48
N PHE A 78 2.15 -3.13 13.00
CA PHE A 78 1.26 -2.00 12.79
C PHE A 78 -0.18 -2.39 13.06
N HIS A 79 -1.04 -1.39 13.23
CA HIS A 79 -2.44 -1.58 13.54
C HIS A 79 -3.34 -1.18 12.36
N TYR A 80 -4.51 -1.81 12.32
CA TYR A 80 -5.59 -1.50 11.39
C TYR A 80 -6.85 -1.15 12.20
N ASN A 81 -7.43 0.04 11.96
CA ASN A 81 -8.53 0.56 12.77
C ASN A 81 -9.93 0.25 12.26
N ARG A 82 -10.06 -0.60 11.22
CA ARG A 82 -11.32 -0.99 10.58
C ARG A 82 -12.03 0.11 9.78
N ASP A 83 -11.55 1.36 9.84
CA ASP A 83 -11.98 2.45 8.96
C ASP A 83 -11.09 2.57 7.73
N ASN A 84 -10.41 1.47 7.38
CA ASN A 84 -9.48 1.33 6.27
C ASN A 84 -8.17 2.12 6.43
N ASP A 85 -7.83 2.52 7.66
CA ASP A 85 -6.56 3.15 7.98
C ASP A 85 -5.61 2.17 8.69
N TYR A 86 -4.39 2.12 8.21
CA TYR A 86 -3.28 1.43 8.86
C TYR A 86 -2.37 2.47 9.50
N TYR A 87 -1.79 2.17 10.64
CA TYR A 87 -0.96 3.15 11.36
C TYR A 87 0.04 2.47 12.29
N PHE A 88 1.10 3.21 12.61
CA PHE A 88 1.99 2.82 13.71
C PHE A 88 1.45 3.44 15.01
N PRO A 89 1.22 2.62 16.07
CA PRO A 89 0.72 3.15 17.34
C PRO A 89 1.63 4.25 17.91
N ASN A 90 1.01 5.28 18.49
CA ASN A 90 1.71 6.39 19.12
C ASN A 90 2.56 7.23 18.16
N THR A 91 2.28 7.19 16.88
CA THR A 91 2.94 8.02 15.87
C THR A 91 1.89 8.66 14.95
N PRO A 92 2.25 9.74 14.22
CA PRO A 92 1.35 10.31 13.20
C PRO A 92 1.38 9.54 11.87
N ILE A 93 2.14 8.44 11.78
CA ILE A 93 2.33 7.71 10.52
C ILE A 93 1.12 6.79 10.27
N SER A 94 0.42 7.03 9.16
CA SER A 94 -0.73 6.22 8.74
C SER A 94 -0.76 6.09 7.21
N TRP A 95 -1.47 5.09 6.73
CA TRP A 95 -1.63 4.83 5.29
C TRP A 95 -2.92 4.06 5.00
N LYS A 96 -3.41 4.16 3.77
CA LYS A 96 -4.60 3.46 3.27
C LYS A 96 -4.30 2.59 2.06
N TYR A 97 -3.31 2.96 1.27
CA TYR A 97 -3.09 2.41 -0.06
C TYR A 97 -1.79 1.64 -0.15
N VAL A 98 -1.75 0.70 -1.09
CA VAL A 98 -0.59 -0.17 -1.32
C VAL A 98 0.69 0.65 -1.53
N HIS A 99 0.68 1.66 -2.42
CA HIS A 99 1.88 2.43 -2.71
C HIS A 99 2.41 3.17 -1.46
N GLN A 100 1.50 3.67 -0.60
CA GLN A 100 1.89 4.30 0.65
C GLN A 100 2.58 3.29 1.58
N PHE A 101 2.05 2.08 1.67
CA PHE A 101 2.64 1.02 2.49
C PHE A 101 4.00 0.58 1.95
N GLN A 102 4.14 0.47 0.63
CA GLN A 102 5.45 0.19 0.02
C GLN A 102 6.49 1.25 0.41
N GLN A 103 6.10 2.52 0.44
CA GLN A 103 6.97 3.62 0.88
C GLN A 103 7.33 3.50 2.36
N VAL A 104 6.38 3.11 3.22
CA VAL A 104 6.64 2.82 4.63
C VAL A 104 7.63 1.67 4.78
N LEU A 105 7.46 0.59 4.01
CA LEU A 105 8.38 -0.54 4.03
C LEU A 105 9.81 -0.15 3.64
N ARG A 106 9.97 0.73 2.67
CA ARG A 106 11.30 1.23 2.27
C ARG A 106 11.94 2.05 3.37
N LEU A 107 11.17 2.89 4.07
CA LEU A 107 11.65 3.64 5.24
C LEU A 107 12.05 2.72 6.39
N ALA A 108 11.42 1.57 6.52
CA ALA A 108 11.74 0.54 7.52
C ALA A 108 12.88 -0.39 7.07
N GLU A 109 13.58 -0.05 5.99
CA GLU A 109 14.67 -0.85 5.40
C GLU A 109 14.23 -2.23 4.90
N MET A 110 12.95 -2.37 4.54
CA MET A 110 12.37 -3.59 3.98
C MET A 110 12.16 -3.44 2.46
N THR A 111 13.18 -2.96 1.77
CA THR A 111 13.13 -2.61 0.35
C THR A 111 12.77 -3.79 -0.55
N ASP A 112 13.30 -4.98 -0.26
CA ASP A 112 13.01 -6.17 -1.07
C ASP A 112 11.52 -6.54 -0.99
N LEU A 113 10.93 -6.50 0.20
CA LEU A 113 9.51 -6.74 0.37
C LEU A 113 8.68 -5.67 -0.36
N ALA A 114 9.08 -4.40 -0.25
CA ALA A 114 8.39 -3.30 -0.92
C ALA A 114 8.42 -3.46 -2.44
N ASN A 115 9.58 -3.77 -3.03
CA ASN A 115 9.75 -3.88 -4.47
C ASN A 115 9.10 -5.14 -5.06
N ASN A 116 8.92 -6.19 -4.28
CA ASN A 116 8.30 -7.45 -4.69
C ASN A 116 6.88 -7.60 -4.12
N PHE A 117 6.27 -6.51 -3.74
CA PHE A 117 4.95 -6.53 -3.12
C PHE A 117 3.91 -7.14 -4.07
N LYS A 118 3.13 -8.08 -3.56
CA LYS A 118 2.12 -8.83 -4.33
C LYS A 118 0.73 -8.22 -4.14
N ILE A 119 -0.02 -8.17 -5.23
CA ILE A 119 -1.41 -7.70 -5.21
C ILE A 119 -2.41 -8.85 -5.33
#